data_ead7a8ace163bf971875839fec6a5ce4
#
_entry.id   ead7a8ace163bf971875839fec6a5ce4
#
_cell.length_a   1.000
_cell.length_b   1.000
_cell.length_c   1.000
_cell.angle_alpha   90.00
_cell.angle_beta   90.00
_cell.angle_gamma   90.00
#
_symmetry.space_group_name_H-M   'P 1'
#
loop_
_entity.id
_entity.type
_entity.pdbx_description
1 polymer ?
#
loop_
_entity_poly.entity_id
_entity_poly.type
_entity_poly.pdbx_seq_one_letter_code
_entity_poly.pdbx_strand_id
1 'polypeptide(L)'
;EYPAGTGALKQNFPARNRIIAGLSLGTLVVESKIDGGALITAQQALESNRDVFALPGPINLPTCAGTNKLLHDGAKVVLCVEDILQEFNLKELKGKEKIEMNLDKLSGDEKIIVNLILPEPAHIDKIIQTSKLKPHVVSAVLTGLELKGLIKNTGGQIYTIV
;
A
#
# COMPACT_ATOMS: atom_id res chain seq x y z
N GLU A 1 -29.00 2.44 -1.65
CA GLU A 1 -29.62 3.56 -2.40
C GLU A 1 -30.53 3.07 -3.52
N TYR A 2 -30.31 1.89 -4.05
CA TYR A 2 -31.16 1.27 -5.08
C TYR A 2 -31.80 -0.01 -4.56
N PRO A 3 -33.03 -0.34 -4.99
CA PRO A 3 -33.70 -1.59 -4.60
C PRO A 3 -32.89 -2.82 -4.97
N ALA A 4 -33.06 -3.90 -4.20
CA ALA A 4 -32.45 -5.19 -4.50
C ALA A 4 -32.89 -5.66 -5.91
N GLY A 5 -31.94 -6.16 -6.70
CA GLY A 5 -32.18 -6.56 -8.09
C GLY A 5 -31.97 -5.46 -9.13
N THR A 6 -31.66 -4.22 -8.73
CA THR A 6 -31.32 -3.15 -9.68
C THR A 6 -30.02 -3.51 -10.41
N GLY A 7 -30.05 -3.55 -11.74
CA GLY A 7 -28.88 -3.84 -12.56
C GLY A 7 -27.78 -2.78 -12.43
N ALA A 8 -26.55 -3.17 -12.78
CA ALA A 8 -25.38 -2.28 -12.77
C ALA A 8 -25.44 -1.31 -13.97
N LEU A 9 -26.16 -0.19 -13.83
CA LEU A 9 -26.25 0.85 -14.84
C LEU A 9 -25.08 1.83 -14.69
N LYS A 10 -24.50 2.29 -15.82
CA LYS A 10 -23.35 3.23 -15.81
C LYS A 10 -23.63 4.51 -15.02
N GLN A 11 -24.86 5.02 -15.09
CA GLN A 11 -25.30 6.21 -14.35
C GLN A 11 -25.31 6.05 -12.83
N ASN A 12 -25.41 4.81 -12.33
CA ASN A 12 -25.46 4.54 -10.90
C ASN A 12 -24.07 4.63 -10.24
N PHE A 13 -22.98 4.50 -11.01
CA PHE A 13 -21.62 4.60 -10.47
C PHE A 13 -21.30 6.01 -9.95
N PRO A 14 -21.54 7.10 -10.71
CA PRO A 14 -21.37 8.45 -10.17
C PRO A 14 -22.27 8.74 -8.97
N ALA A 15 -23.55 8.32 -9.03
CA ALA A 15 -24.49 8.52 -7.93
C ALA A 15 -24.00 7.85 -6.63
N ARG A 16 -23.48 6.61 -6.70
CA ARG A 16 -22.90 5.92 -5.55
C ARG A 16 -21.59 6.59 -5.07
N ASN A 17 -20.76 7.06 -5.99
CA ASN A 17 -19.44 7.61 -5.64
C ASN A 17 -19.55 8.84 -4.75
N ARG A 18 -20.62 9.62 -4.81
CA ARG A 18 -20.88 10.74 -3.88
C ARG A 18 -20.95 10.25 -2.42
N ILE A 19 -21.50 9.05 -2.17
CA ILE A 19 -21.59 8.48 -0.84
C ILE A 19 -20.18 8.07 -0.38
N ILE A 20 -19.40 7.43 -1.24
CA ILE A 20 -18.03 7.02 -0.95
C ILE A 20 -17.18 8.26 -0.61
N ALA A 21 -17.23 9.27 -1.46
CA ALA A 21 -16.49 10.52 -1.26
C ALA A 21 -16.93 11.23 0.03
N GLY A 22 -18.23 11.34 0.27
CA GLY A 22 -18.76 12.04 1.44
C GLY A 22 -18.48 11.37 2.79
N LEU A 23 -18.41 10.03 2.81
CA LEU A 23 -18.08 9.26 4.03
C LEU A 23 -16.57 9.18 4.30
N SER A 24 -15.71 9.44 3.32
CA SER A 24 -14.26 9.44 3.50
C SER A 24 -13.76 10.76 4.08
N LEU A 25 -12.60 10.75 4.71
CA LEU A 25 -11.90 11.97 5.14
C LEU A 25 -11.37 12.75 3.95
N GLY A 26 -10.93 12.04 2.89
CA GLY A 26 -10.46 12.60 1.65
C GLY A 26 -10.37 11.56 0.56
N THR A 27 -10.10 11.99 -0.66
CA THR A 27 -10.00 11.14 -1.84
C THR A 27 -8.63 11.28 -2.48
N LEU A 28 -7.87 10.18 -2.57
CA LEU A 28 -6.59 10.14 -3.30
C LEU A 28 -6.81 9.61 -4.71
N VAL A 29 -6.40 10.40 -5.71
CA VAL A 29 -6.36 9.96 -7.11
C VAL A 29 -4.93 9.61 -7.48
N VAL A 30 -4.67 8.32 -7.70
CA VAL A 30 -3.34 7.78 -8.01
C VAL A 30 -2.99 8.03 -9.48
N GLU A 31 -3.94 7.77 -10.37
CA GLU A 31 -3.78 7.93 -11.82
C GLU A 31 -5.14 8.16 -12.47
N SER A 32 -5.22 9.08 -13.43
CA SER A 32 -6.43 9.33 -14.22
C SER A 32 -6.10 10.07 -15.51
N LYS A 33 -6.80 9.71 -16.59
CA LYS A 33 -6.88 10.56 -17.80
C LYS A 33 -7.68 11.82 -17.50
N ILE A 34 -7.60 12.80 -18.41
CA ILE A 34 -8.29 14.09 -18.27
C ILE A 34 -9.82 13.97 -18.23
N ASP A 35 -10.35 12.90 -18.81
CA ASP A 35 -11.78 12.55 -18.86
C ASP A 35 -12.12 11.32 -18.04
N GLY A 36 -11.21 10.92 -17.12
CA GLY A 36 -11.32 9.71 -16.32
C GLY A 36 -12.39 9.80 -15.24
N GLY A 37 -13.08 8.68 -14.98
CA GLY A 37 -14.14 8.58 -13.97
C GLY A 37 -13.68 8.91 -12.54
N ALA A 38 -12.39 8.78 -12.23
CA ALA A 38 -11.84 9.14 -10.93
C ALA A 38 -11.99 10.65 -10.64
N LEU A 39 -11.94 11.50 -11.68
CA LEU A 39 -12.13 12.94 -11.53
C LEU A 39 -13.56 13.30 -11.09
N ILE A 40 -14.55 12.49 -11.47
CA ILE A 40 -15.94 12.66 -11.00
C ILE A 40 -15.99 12.45 -9.49
N THR A 41 -15.30 11.42 -8.98
CA THR A 41 -15.26 11.15 -7.54
C THR A 41 -14.49 12.26 -6.79
N ALA A 42 -13.39 12.75 -7.37
CA ALA A 42 -12.66 13.89 -6.80
C ALA A 42 -13.53 15.14 -6.73
N GLN A 43 -14.30 15.44 -7.77
CA GLN A 43 -15.22 16.57 -7.78
C GLN A 43 -16.30 16.42 -6.70
N GLN A 44 -16.87 15.23 -6.55
CA GLN A 44 -17.86 14.95 -5.50
C GLN A 44 -17.29 15.03 -4.09
N ALA A 45 -16.00 14.74 -3.91
CA ALA A 45 -15.29 14.95 -2.65
C ALA A 45 -15.22 16.43 -2.33
N LEU A 46 -14.83 17.27 -3.28
CA LEU A 46 -14.83 18.74 -3.09
C LEU A 46 -16.20 19.29 -2.78
N GLU A 47 -17.24 18.86 -3.50
CA GLU A 47 -18.64 19.25 -3.24
C GLU A 47 -19.13 18.82 -1.84
N SER A 48 -18.55 17.74 -1.31
CA SER A 48 -18.81 17.25 0.05
C SER A 48 -17.88 17.85 1.10
N ASN A 49 -17.11 18.89 0.74
CA ASN A 49 -16.11 19.54 1.60
C ASN A 49 -15.08 18.53 2.16
N ARG A 50 -14.60 17.66 1.30
CA ARG A 50 -13.55 16.66 1.59
C ARG A 50 -12.28 16.99 0.84
N ASP A 51 -11.16 16.67 1.44
CA ASP A 51 -9.84 16.87 0.82
C ASP A 51 -9.65 16.00 -0.41
N VAL A 52 -9.02 16.59 -1.43
CA VAL A 52 -8.60 15.86 -2.62
C VAL A 52 -7.08 15.85 -2.70
N PHE A 53 -6.55 14.67 -2.87
CA PHE A 53 -5.13 14.39 -3.02
C PHE A 53 -4.85 13.80 -4.38
N ALA A 54 -3.68 14.07 -4.95
CA ALA A 54 -3.27 13.47 -6.21
C ALA A 54 -1.78 13.15 -6.23
N LEU A 55 -1.43 12.03 -6.87
CA LEU A 55 -0.03 11.73 -7.18
C LEU A 55 0.39 12.49 -8.44
N PRO A 56 1.54 13.17 -8.42
CA PRO A 56 2.12 13.73 -9.63
C PRO A 56 2.62 12.63 -10.56
N GLY A 57 2.56 12.88 -11.85
CA GLY A 57 3.09 11.95 -12.85
C GLY A 57 3.69 12.67 -14.06
N PRO A 58 4.37 11.93 -14.94
CA PRO A 58 4.99 12.49 -16.13
C PRO A 58 3.97 13.23 -17.02
N ILE A 59 4.31 14.46 -17.43
CA ILE A 59 3.41 15.32 -18.23
C ILE A 59 3.12 14.78 -19.62
N ASN A 60 3.97 13.91 -20.12
CA ASN A 60 3.83 13.28 -21.45
C ASN A 60 3.00 11.99 -21.42
N LEU A 61 2.56 11.53 -20.23
CA LEU A 61 1.70 10.36 -20.09
C LEU A 61 0.22 10.80 -20.01
N PRO A 62 -0.63 10.39 -20.95
CA PRO A 62 -2.06 10.71 -20.93
C PRO A 62 -2.78 10.21 -19.66
N THR A 63 -2.29 9.12 -19.05
CA THR A 63 -2.85 8.55 -17.83
C THR A 63 -2.60 9.40 -16.60
N CYS A 64 -1.61 10.28 -16.62
CA CYS A 64 -1.31 11.23 -15.54
C CYS A 64 -1.92 12.62 -15.77
N ALA A 65 -2.52 12.87 -16.94
CA ALA A 65 -3.05 14.19 -17.27
C ALA A 65 -4.14 14.66 -16.30
N GLY A 66 -4.99 13.73 -15.83
CA GLY A 66 -6.05 14.03 -14.87
C GLY A 66 -5.53 14.35 -13.47
N THR A 67 -4.56 13.60 -12.95
CA THR A 67 -3.94 13.88 -11.64
C THR A 67 -3.15 15.19 -11.67
N ASN A 68 -2.37 15.43 -12.72
CA ASN A 68 -1.65 16.69 -12.89
C ASN A 68 -2.61 17.90 -12.99
N LYS A 69 -3.77 17.72 -13.63
CA LYS A 69 -4.81 18.76 -13.66
C LYS A 69 -5.37 19.02 -12.26
N LEU A 70 -5.70 17.96 -11.50
CA LEU A 70 -6.15 18.12 -10.11
C LEU A 70 -5.15 18.90 -9.26
N LEU A 71 -3.85 18.61 -9.41
CA LEU A 71 -2.78 19.33 -8.70
C LEU A 71 -2.73 20.81 -9.13
N HIS A 72 -2.84 21.09 -10.42
CA HIS A 72 -2.91 22.45 -10.94
C HIS A 72 -4.13 23.21 -10.39
N ASP A 73 -5.26 22.53 -10.24
CA ASP A 73 -6.52 23.09 -9.73
C ASP A 73 -6.58 23.18 -8.18
N GLY A 74 -5.49 22.78 -7.49
CA GLY A 74 -5.32 22.97 -6.05
C GLY A 74 -5.49 21.71 -5.19
N ALA A 75 -5.55 20.53 -5.78
CA ALA A 75 -5.49 19.28 -5.01
C ALA A 75 -4.12 19.15 -4.31
N LYS A 76 -4.12 18.51 -3.14
CA LYS A 76 -2.90 18.32 -2.34
C LYS A 76 -2.00 17.27 -2.99
N VAL A 77 -0.73 17.62 -3.16
CA VAL A 77 0.26 16.68 -3.71
C VAL A 77 0.60 15.60 -2.68
N VAL A 78 0.68 14.35 -3.13
CA VAL A 78 1.10 13.22 -2.31
C VAL A 78 2.31 12.57 -2.94
N LEU A 79 3.41 12.50 -2.20
CA LEU A 79 4.64 11.81 -2.56
C LEU A 79 4.86 10.57 -1.68
N CYS A 80 4.34 10.62 -0.45
CA CYS A 80 4.40 9.52 0.52
C CYS A 80 3.13 9.49 1.39
N VAL A 81 2.97 8.44 2.18
CA VAL A 81 1.79 8.26 3.05
C VAL A 81 1.72 9.34 4.11
N GLU A 82 2.86 9.80 4.58
CA GLU A 82 3.01 10.81 5.62
C GLU A 82 2.34 12.14 5.22
N ASP A 83 2.32 12.50 3.93
CA ASP A 83 1.66 13.71 3.44
C ASP A 83 0.16 13.70 3.77
N ILE A 84 -0.50 12.53 3.61
CA ILE A 84 -1.91 12.35 3.93
C ILE A 84 -2.14 12.35 5.43
N LEU A 85 -1.29 11.65 6.19
CA LEU A 85 -1.42 11.54 7.64
C LEU A 85 -1.24 12.89 8.32
N GLN A 86 -0.29 13.71 7.86
CA GLN A 86 -0.05 15.05 8.35
C GLN A 86 -1.24 15.98 8.12
N GLU A 87 -1.84 15.90 6.93
CA GLU A 87 -2.99 16.74 6.58
C GLU A 87 -4.19 16.50 7.50
N PHE A 88 -4.41 15.25 7.87
CA PHE A 88 -5.49 14.91 8.80
C PHE A 88 -5.08 14.97 10.28
N ASN A 89 -3.88 15.46 10.60
CA ASN A 89 -3.32 15.43 11.96
C ASN A 89 -3.41 14.03 12.60
N LEU A 90 -3.43 13.00 11.78
CA LEU A 90 -3.33 11.62 12.25
C LEU A 90 -1.88 11.44 12.65
N LYS A 91 -1.59 11.36 13.95
CA LYS A 91 -0.30 10.84 14.41
C LYS A 91 -0.08 9.56 13.64
N GLU A 92 1.13 9.40 13.10
CA GLU A 92 1.52 8.14 12.49
C GLU A 92 0.85 7.03 13.30
N LEU A 93 -0.16 6.39 12.72
CA LEU A 93 -0.41 5.02 13.09
C LEU A 93 0.92 4.39 12.78
N LYS A 94 1.80 4.31 13.79
CA LYS A 94 3.05 3.58 13.70
C LYS A 94 2.65 2.28 13.08
N GLY A 95 2.77 2.26 11.75
CA GLY A 95 2.47 1.09 10.99
C GLY A 95 3.34 0.04 11.62
N LYS A 96 2.68 -0.87 12.37
CA LYS A 96 3.33 -1.94 13.09
C LYS A 96 4.66 -1.43 13.65
N GLU A 97 4.77 -1.22 14.96
CA GLU A 97 6.08 -1.11 15.58
C GLU A 97 7.04 -1.80 14.64
N LYS A 98 8.01 -1.06 14.01
CA LYS A 98 9.20 -1.77 13.54
C LYS A 98 9.47 -2.62 14.75
N ILE A 99 9.12 -3.91 14.66
CA ILE A 99 9.56 -4.86 15.65
C ILE A 99 11.04 -4.54 15.60
N GLU A 100 11.51 -3.75 16.60
CA GLU A 100 12.94 -3.61 16.79
C GLU A 100 13.34 -5.06 16.88
N MET A 101 13.72 -5.58 15.73
CA MET A 101 14.13 -6.96 15.60
C MET A 101 15.35 -6.98 16.48
N ASN A 102 15.10 -7.39 17.72
CA ASN A 102 16.12 -7.41 18.73
C ASN A 102 17.08 -8.51 18.26
N LEU A 103 17.87 -8.12 17.23
CA LEU A 103 18.81 -9.00 16.53
C LEU A 103 19.73 -9.68 17.54
N ASP A 104 19.89 -9.08 18.72
CA ASP A 104 20.69 -9.64 19.80
C ASP A 104 20.07 -10.90 20.41
N LYS A 105 18.75 -11.09 20.29
CA LYS A 105 18.04 -12.29 20.78
C LYS A 105 17.95 -13.43 19.77
N LEU A 106 18.40 -13.20 18.54
CA LEU A 106 18.39 -14.20 17.48
C LEU A 106 19.63 -15.08 17.56
N SER A 107 19.47 -16.37 17.28
CA SER A 107 20.60 -17.29 17.11
C SER A 107 21.45 -16.90 15.90
N GLY A 108 22.66 -17.43 15.79
CA GLY A 108 23.54 -17.14 14.64
C GLY A 108 22.91 -17.44 13.29
N ASP A 109 22.23 -18.59 13.18
CA ASP A 109 21.57 -19.02 11.95
C ASP A 109 20.34 -18.15 11.62
N GLU A 110 19.57 -17.74 12.63
CA GLU A 110 18.44 -16.81 12.47
C GLU A 110 18.90 -15.45 11.95
N LYS A 111 20.01 -14.92 12.50
CA LYS A 111 20.62 -13.65 12.05
C LYS A 111 21.02 -13.71 10.57
N ILE A 112 21.64 -14.80 10.15
CA ILE A 112 22.04 -15.00 8.75
C ILE A 112 20.82 -14.94 7.83
N ILE A 113 19.76 -15.67 8.16
CA ILE A 113 18.55 -15.75 7.32
C ILE A 113 17.80 -14.41 7.31
N VAL A 114 17.66 -13.77 8.46
CA VAL A 114 17.01 -12.45 8.54
C VAL A 114 17.75 -11.41 7.70
N ASN A 115 19.09 -11.35 7.78
CA ASN A 115 19.88 -10.43 6.98
C ASN A 115 19.77 -10.67 5.47
N LEU A 116 19.48 -11.89 5.04
CA LEU A 116 19.26 -12.20 3.62
C LEU A 116 17.88 -11.77 3.12
N ILE A 117 16.87 -11.77 3.99
CA ILE A 117 15.48 -11.42 3.64
C ILE A 117 15.22 -9.92 3.86
N LEU A 118 16.01 -9.24 4.69
CA LEU A 118 15.80 -7.85 5.07
C LEU A 118 15.79 -6.88 3.88
N PRO A 119 16.72 -6.97 2.89
CA PRO A 119 16.74 -6.05 1.76
C PRO A 119 15.61 -6.30 0.74
N GLU A 120 15.25 -7.58 0.53
CA GLU A 120 14.20 -7.98 -0.43
C GLU A 120 13.62 -9.34 -0.07
N PRO A 121 12.34 -9.61 -0.40
CA PRO A 121 11.76 -10.95 -0.27
C PRO A 121 12.58 -11.99 -1.02
N ALA A 122 12.81 -13.15 -0.42
CA ALA A 122 13.66 -14.18 -1.01
C ALA A 122 12.98 -15.57 -1.04
N HIS A 123 13.18 -16.29 -2.15
CA HIS A 123 12.76 -17.67 -2.27
C HIS A 123 13.67 -18.59 -1.44
N ILE A 124 13.10 -19.65 -0.87
CA ILE A 124 13.84 -20.59 0.00
C ILE A 124 15.12 -21.12 -0.64
N ASP A 125 15.11 -21.43 -1.93
CA ASP A 125 16.30 -21.92 -2.63
C ASP A 125 17.42 -20.88 -2.67
N LYS A 126 17.09 -19.59 -2.87
CA LYS A 126 18.06 -18.49 -2.81
C LYS A 126 18.66 -18.37 -1.41
N ILE A 127 17.81 -18.52 -0.38
CA ILE A 127 18.25 -18.49 1.03
C ILE A 127 19.21 -19.65 1.31
N ILE A 128 18.89 -20.88 0.87
CA ILE A 128 19.75 -22.06 1.03
C ILE A 128 21.11 -21.85 0.36
N GLN A 129 21.11 -21.39 -0.89
CA GLN A 129 22.34 -21.17 -1.66
C GLN A 129 23.24 -20.10 -1.01
N THR A 130 22.64 -19.00 -0.55
CA THR A 130 23.38 -17.85 -0.05
C THR A 130 23.83 -18.02 1.41
N SER A 131 23.01 -18.63 2.26
CA SER A 131 23.32 -18.87 3.67
C SER A 131 24.41 -19.93 3.89
N LYS A 132 24.61 -20.81 2.91
CA LYS A 132 25.48 -22.00 3.03
C LYS A 132 25.06 -22.98 4.15
N LEU A 133 23.85 -22.82 4.67
CA LEU A 133 23.28 -23.74 5.66
C LEU A 133 22.65 -24.95 4.96
N LYS A 134 22.55 -26.05 5.72
CA LYS A 134 21.86 -27.26 5.19
C LYS A 134 20.36 -26.99 5.00
N PRO A 135 19.71 -27.54 3.95
CA PRO A 135 18.30 -27.26 3.66
C PRO A 135 17.34 -27.47 4.83
N HIS A 136 17.55 -28.56 5.60
CA HIS A 136 16.69 -28.85 6.75
C HIS A 136 16.87 -27.83 7.90
N VAL A 137 18.06 -27.23 8.05
CA VAL A 137 18.33 -26.17 9.02
C VAL A 137 17.60 -24.89 8.59
N VAL A 138 17.72 -24.53 7.31
CA VAL A 138 17.01 -23.34 6.77
C VAL A 138 15.52 -23.47 6.97
N SER A 139 14.91 -24.62 6.62
CA SER A 139 13.47 -24.84 6.84
C SER A 139 13.06 -24.74 8.31
N ALA A 140 13.83 -25.33 9.20
CA ALA A 140 13.54 -25.26 10.64
C ALA A 140 13.63 -23.81 11.18
N VAL A 141 14.66 -23.06 10.77
CA VAL A 141 14.85 -21.66 11.17
C VAL A 141 13.75 -20.77 10.58
N LEU A 142 13.38 -20.94 9.31
CA LEU A 142 12.28 -20.19 8.69
C LEU A 142 10.96 -20.44 9.43
N THR A 143 10.64 -21.69 9.75
CA THR A 143 9.44 -22.02 10.55
C THR A 143 9.50 -21.36 11.93
N GLY A 144 10.65 -21.42 12.60
CA GLY A 144 10.84 -20.78 13.91
C GLY A 144 10.66 -19.26 13.87
N LEU A 145 11.22 -18.60 12.84
CA LEU A 145 11.07 -17.16 12.64
C LEU A 145 9.61 -16.77 12.29
N GLU A 146 8.91 -17.62 11.52
CA GLU A 146 7.50 -17.41 11.19
C GLU A 146 6.60 -17.55 12.43
N LEU A 147 6.85 -18.56 13.29
CA LEU A 147 6.16 -18.70 14.57
C LEU A 147 6.43 -17.53 15.54
N LYS A 148 7.61 -16.94 15.47
CA LYS A 148 7.95 -15.72 16.21
C LYS A 148 7.31 -14.46 15.60
N GLY A 149 6.65 -14.55 14.46
CA GLY A 149 6.03 -13.43 13.76
C GLY A 149 7.00 -12.43 13.14
N LEU A 150 8.27 -12.82 12.97
CA LEU A 150 9.33 -11.97 12.42
C LEU A 150 9.37 -11.99 10.89
N ILE A 151 8.95 -13.12 10.29
CA ILE A 151 8.84 -13.29 8.84
C ILE A 151 7.49 -13.91 8.49
N LYS A 152 7.10 -13.82 7.23
CA LYS A 152 5.92 -14.52 6.70
C LYS A 152 6.21 -15.09 5.32
N ASN A 153 5.56 -16.21 5.01
CA ASN A 153 5.51 -16.77 3.67
C ASN A 153 4.39 -16.06 2.88
N THR A 154 4.76 -15.44 1.78
CA THR A 154 3.81 -14.70 0.90
C THR A 154 3.22 -15.59 -0.19
N GLY A 155 3.53 -16.88 -0.19
CA GLY A 155 3.16 -17.87 -1.20
C GLY A 155 4.37 -18.31 -2.05
N GLY A 156 4.32 -19.53 -2.61
CA GLY A 156 5.41 -20.05 -3.46
C GLY A 156 6.76 -20.15 -2.76
N GLN A 157 6.80 -20.34 -1.44
CA GLN A 157 8.04 -20.41 -0.64
C GLN A 157 8.89 -19.12 -0.67
N ILE A 158 8.25 -17.97 -0.88
CA ILE A 158 8.89 -16.65 -0.79
C ILE A 158 8.63 -16.08 0.60
N TYR A 159 9.71 -15.72 1.29
CA TYR A 159 9.68 -15.17 2.65
C TYR A 159 10.03 -13.69 2.66
N THR A 160 9.32 -12.92 3.49
CA THR A 160 9.54 -11.49 3.71
C THR A 160 9.48 -11.18 5.20
N ILE A 161 10.11 -10.10 5.60
CA ILE A 161 9.98 -9.53 6.96
C ILE A 161 8.52 -9.04 7.15
N VAL A 162 7.99 -9.19 8.35
CA VAL A 162 6.61 -8.76 8.69
C VAL A 162 6.59 -7.26 8.99
#